data_176da5220f4cc8eb5c53387e3501d267
#
_entry.id   176da5220f4cc8eb5c53387e3501d267
#
_cell.length_a   1.000
_cell.length_b   1.000
_cell.length_c   1.000
_cell.angle_alpha   90.00
_cell.angle_beta   90.00
_cell.angle_gamma   90.00
#
_symmetry.space_group_name_H-M   'P 1'
#
loop_
_entity.id
_entity.type
_entity.pdbx_description
1 polymer ?
#
loop_
_entity_poly.entity_id
_entity_poly.type
_entity_poly.pdbx_seq_one_letter_code
_entity_poly.pdbx_strand_id
1 'polypeptide(L)'
;MNKITSSNQYFFNFKRDLNASLDNFYFSKKNEILKNELGLFINDSNAHNLFISGDKGLGKTFLLNCALNHKKFSEQKCLYIDIENLSNNVKVFNEIDSFSVICIDNIHCSNKDIEVELFNLVNKAFTSKTKLLISSQLHITQLNLFPDLLSRIKQMSCFSIEQISDDEVDDVIDFMNTKLKLFFSKELI
;
A
#
# COMPACT_ATOMS: atom_id res chain seq x y z
N MET A 1 -3.70 -6.27 45.81
CA MET A 1 -4.26 -5.17 44.96
C MET A 1 -3.61 -5.30 43.61
N ASN A 2 -4.23 -6.03 42.68
CA ASN A 2 -3.71 -6.22 41.33
C ASN A 2 -4.11 -5.01 40.49
N LYS A 3 -3.12 -4.24 40.06
CA LYS A 3 -3.32 -3.22 39.03
C LYS A 3 -3.56 -3.93 37.70
N ILE A 4 -4.81 -3.94 37.24
CA ILE A 4 -5.16 -4.28 35.86
C ILE A 4 -4.65 -3.12 35.01
N THR A 5 -3.54 -3.33 34.31
CA THR A 5 -3.10 -2.44 33.25
C THR A 5 -4.12 -2.57 32.12
N SER A 6 -4.95 -1.55 31.92
CA SER A 6 -5.83 -1.45 30.75
C SER A 6 -4.96 -1.37 29.52
N SER A 7 -4.84 -2.46 28.77
CA SER A 7 -4.33 -2.43 27.41
C SER A 7 -5.35 -1.65 26.58
N ASN A 8 -5.01 -0.44 26.20
CA ASN A 8 -5.79 0.32 25.25
C ASN A 8 -5.71 -0.41 23.90
N GLN A 9 -6.73 -1.21 23.62
CA GLN A 9 -6.89 -1.84 22.32
C GLN A 9 -7.44 -0.78 21.37
N TYR A 10 -6.60 -0.32 20.43
CA TYR A 10 -7.03 0.62 19.39
C TYR A 10 -7.72 -0.15 18.27
N PHE A 11 -8.96 0.20 17.97
CA PHE A 11 -9.69 -0.33 16.83
C PHE A 11 -9.47 0.59 15.64
N PHE A 12 -8.90 0.06 14.56
CA PHE A 12 -8.81 0.73 13.28
C PHE A 12 -9.96 0.26 12.40
N ASN A 13 -10.78 1.18 11.90
CA ASN A 13 -11.78 0.89 10.87
C ASN A 13 -11.09 0.71 9.53
N PHE A 14 -10.54 -0.48 9.28
CA PHE A 14 -9.94 -0.82 7.99
C PHE A 14 -11.03 -1.25 7.03
N LYS A 15 -11.23 -0.51 5.95
CA LYS A 15 -11.90 -1.02 4.75
C LYS A 15 -10.93 -1.92 3.99
N ARG A 16 -10.68 -3.12 4.52
CA ARG A 16 -9.87 -4.12 3.84
C ARG A 16 -10.72 -4.82 2.80
N ASP A 17 -10.31 -4.77 1.54
CA ASP A 17 -10.89 -5.60 0.49
C ASP A 17 -10.25 -7.00 0.55
N LEU A 18 -10.96 -7.94 1.17
CA LEU A 18 -10.49 -9.32 1.34
C LEU A 18 -10.40 -10.10 0.02
N ASN A 19 -11.02 -9.61 -1.05
CA ASN A 19 -11.00 -10.22 -2.38
C ASN A 19 -9.91 -9.65 -3.27
N ALA A 20 -9.17 -8.64 -2.80
CA ALA A 20 -8.09 -8.06 -3.57
C ALA A 20 -6.98 -9.10 -3.82
N SER A 21 -6.67 -9.30 -5.08
CA SER A 21 -5.60 -10.17 -5.58
C SER A 21 -4.94 -9.53 -6.79
N LEU A 22 -3.64 -9.72 -6.98
CA LEU A 22 -2.94 -9.23 -8.17
C LEU A 22 -3.55 -9.78 -9.48
N ASP A 23 -4.13 -10.98 -9.43
CA ASP A 23 -4.82 -11.58 -10.57
C ASP A 23 -6.11 -10.84 -10.96
N ASN A 24 -6.66 -10.03 -10.06
CA ASN A 24 -7.87 -9.24 -10.27
C ASN A 24 -7.56 -7.76 -10.56
N PHE A 25 -6.29 -7.40 -10.75
CA PHE A 25 -5.85 -6.08 -11.15
C PHE A 25 -5.36 -6.12 -12.61
N TYR A 26 -5.92 -5.25 -13.46
CA TYR A 26 -5.42 -5.09 -14.82
C TYR A 26 -4.14 -4.28 -14.82
N PHE A 27 -3.04 -4.90 -15.21
CA PHE A 27 -1.78 -4.20 -15.43
C PHE A 27 -1.63 -3.90 -16.93
N SER A 28 -1.67 -2.63 -17.28
CA SER A 28 -1.32 -2.18 -18.62
C SER A 28 0.14 -2.50 -18.94
N LYS A 29 0.52 -2.44 -20.22
CA LYS A 29 1.92 -2.62 -20.63
C LYS A 29 2.88 -1.66 -19.94
N LYS A 30 2.41 -0.41 -19.67
CA LYS A 30 3.19 0.60 -18.94
C LYS A 30 3.42 0.26 -17.47
N ASN A 31 2.53 -0.54 -16.88
CA ASN A 31 2.57 -0.94 -15.47
C ASN A 31 3.20 -2.33 -15.23
N GLU A 32 3.76 -2.96 -16.27
CA GLU A 32 4.31 -4.33 -16.15
C GLU A 32 5.52 -4.41 -15.21
N ILE A 33 6.35 -3.38 -15.18
CA ILE A 33 7.48 -3.31 -14.23
C ILE A 33 6.95 -3.27 -12.81
N LEU A 34 5.94 -2.44 -12.52
CA LEU A 34 5.30 -2.39 -11.20
C LEU A 34 4.71 -3.75 -10.80
N LYS A 35 4.05 -4.46 -11.73
CA LYS A 35 3.53 -5.82 -11.51
C LYS A 35 4.63 -6.78 -11.04
N ASN A 36 5.76 -6.77 -11.75
CA ASN A 36 6.90 -7.64 -11.45
C ASN A 36 7.50 -7.30 -10.09
N GLU A 37 7.67 -6.01 -9.77
CA GLU A 37 8.21 -5.56 -8.49
C GLU A 37 7.29 -5.88 -7.31
N LEU A 38 5.96 -5.76 -7.49
CA LEU A 38 4.99 -6.22 -6.48
C LEU A 38 5.08 -7.73 -6.28
N GLY A 39 5.27 -8.50 -7.36
CA GLY A 39 5.50 -9.93 -7.29
C GLY A 39 6.77 -10.28 -6.51
N LEU A 40 7.87 -9.56 -6.76
CA LEU A 40 9.12 -9.70 -6.00
C LEU A 40 8.93 -9.28 -4.55
N PHE A 41 8.30 -8.13 -4.29
CA PHE A 41 7.99 -7.66 -2.94
C PHE A 41 7.26 -8.73 -2.13
N ILE A 42 6.30 -9.42 -2.71
CA ILE A 42 5.54 -10.45 -2.02
C ILE A 42 6.40 -11.71 -1.82
N ASN A 43 7.12 -12.17 -2.83
CA ASN A 43 7.72 -13.52 -2.87
C ASN A 43 9.17 -13.58 -2.42
N ASP A 44 9.93 -12.49 -2.50
CA ASP A 44 11.34 -12.46 -2.07
C ASP A 44 11.46 -11.78 -0.70
N SER A 45 12.08 -12.47 0.26
CA SER A 45 12.32 -11.94 1.61
C SER A 45 13.29 -10.74 1.62
N ASN A 46 14.15 -10.65 0.61
CA ASN A 46 15.17 -9.59 0.47
C ASN A 46 14.71 -8.47 -0.48
N ALA A 47 13.45 -8.50 -0.97
CA ALA A 47 12.95 -7.47 -1.85
C ALA A 47 12.94 -6.10 -1.19
N HIS A 48 13.14 -5.06 -2.00
CA HIS A 48 13.13 -3.67 -1.56
C HIS A 48 11.74 -3.23 -1.07
N ASN A 49 11.74 -2.25 -0.19
CA ASN A 49 10.52 -1.53 0.16
C ASN A 49 10.00 -0.76 -1.06
N LEU A 50 8.68 -0.66 -1.21
CA LEU A 50 8.06 -0.05 -2.38
C LEU A 50 7.28 1.21 -2.02
N PHE A 51 7.42 2.22 -2.87
CA PHE A 51 6.58 3.42 -2.88
C PHE A 51 5.81 3.46 -4.20
N ILE A 52 4.48 3.57 -4.13
CA ILE A 52 3.59 3.60 -5.29
C ILE A 52 2.84 4.93 -5.33
N SER A 53 2.99 5.66 -6.42
CA SER A 53 2.25 6.90 -6.67
C SER A 53 1.27 6.76 -7.84
N GLY A 54 0.37 7.72 -7.99
CA GLY A 54 -0.58 7.79 -9.09
C GLY A 54 -1.87 8.49 -8.71
N ASP A 55 -2.64 8.93 -9.68
CA ASP A 55 -3.88 9.67 -9.48
C ASP A 55 -4.92 8.89 -8.66
N LYS A 56 -5.92 9.62 -8.17
CA LYS A 56 -7.06 9.01 -7.47
C LYS A 56 -7.77 8.03 -8.41
N GLY A 57 -8.13 6.87 -7.88
CA GLY A 57 -8.87 5.86 -8.65
C GLY A 57 -8.00 4.83 -9.39
N LEU A 58 -6.68 5.02 -9.50
CA LEU A 58 -5.79 4.08 -10.21
C LEU A 58 -5.51 2.77 -9.44
N GLY A 59 -6.18 2.51 -8.31
CA GLY A 59 -6.12 1.22 -7.63
C GLY A 59 -4.96 1.04 -6.64
N LYS A 60 -4.29 2.12 -6.20
CA LYS A 60 -3.21 2.02 -5.19
C LYS A 60 -3.62 1.25 -3.94
N THR A 61 -4.71 1.65 -3.32
CA THR A 61 -5.29 0.96 -2.14
C THR A 61 -5.58 -0.51 -2.43
N PHE A 62 -6.07 -0.84 -3.63
CA PHE A 62 -6.30 -2.22 -4.05
C PHE A 62 -5.00 -3.02 -4.09
N LEU A 63 -3.92 -2.45 -4.64
CA LEU A 63 -2.60 -3.11 -4.69
C LEU A 63 -2.01 -3.33 -3.29
N LEU A 64 -2.20 -2.38 -2.35
CA LEU A 64 -1.82 -2.58 -0.96
C LEU A 64 -2.59 -3.77 -0.33
N ASN A 65 -3.89 -3.86 -0.60
CA ASN A 65 -4.71 -4.98 -0.14
C ASN A 65 -4.30 -6.31 -0.80
N CYS A 66 -3.91 -6.32 -2.08
CA CYS A 66 -3.36 -7.51 -2.73
C CYS A 66 -2.14 -8.06 -2.00
N ALA A 67 -1.21 -7.17 -1.61
CA ALA A 67 -0.03 -7.58 -0.86
C ALA A 67 -0.42 -8.18 0.51
N LEU A 68 -1.33 -7.54 1.24
CA LEU A 68 -1.77 -7.99 2.57
C LEU A 68 -2.56 -9.31 2.52
N ASN A 69 -3.31 -9.56 1.44
CA ASN A 69 -4.13 -10.77 1.30
C ASN A 69 -3.37 -11.97 0.77
N HIS A 70 -2.13 -11.77 0.31
CA HIS A 70 -1.37 -12.85 -0.27
C HIS A 70 -1.11 -13.96 0.75
N LYS A 71 -1.32 -15.23 0.35
CA LYS A 71 -1.20 -16.42 1.24
C LYS A 71 0.15 -16.55 1.95
N LYS A 72 1.22 -16.00 1.40
CA LYS A 72 2.52 -15.96 2.06
C LYS A 72 2.48 -15.22 3.40
N PHE A 73 1.57 -14.27 3.54
CA PHE A 73 1.39 -13.46 4.74
C PHE A 73 0.17 -13.87 5.60
N SER A 74 -0.56 -14.93 5.21
CA SER A 74 -1.80 -15.35 5.88
C SER A 74 -1.62 -15.68 7.38
N GLU A 75 -0.44 -16.20 7.74
CA GLU A 75 -0.09 -16.55 9.13
C GLU A 75 0.83 -15.51 9.79
N GLN A 76 1.09 -14.39 9.11
CA GLN A 76 1.99 -13.35 9.57
C GLN A 76 1.21 -12.14 10.06
N LYS A 77 1.80 -11.39 10.99
CA LYS A 77 1.24 -10.12 11.42
C LYS A 77 1.47 -9.07 10.35
N CYS A 78 0.38 -8.54 9.80
CA CYS A 78 0.41 -7.45 8.83
C CYS A 78 -0.33 -6.23 9.39
N LEU A 79 0.14 -5.04 9.03
CA LEU A 79 -0.46 -3.79 9.45
C LEU A 79 -0.84 -2.95 8.22
N TYR A 80 -2.04 -2.39 8.22
CA TYR A 80 -2.47 -1.40 7.25
C TYR A 80 -2.79 -0.10 7.98
N ILE A 81 -2.25 1.00 7.48
CA ILE A 81 -2.45 2.34 8.02
C ILE A 81 -2.94 3.23 6.88
N ASP A 82 -4.14 3.78 6.99
CA ASP A 82 -4.65 4.81 6.10
C ASP A 82 -4.50 6.17 6.77
N ILE A 83 -3.58 6.98 6.25
CA ILE A 83 -3.23 8.28 6.84
C ILE A 83 -4.41 9.26 6.74
N GLU A 84 -5.21 9.21 5.66
CA GLU A 84 -6.37 10.09 5.49
C GLU A 84 -7.42 9.88 6.59
N ASN A 85 -7.57 8.64 7.07
CA ASN A 85 -8.54 8.27 8.10
C ASN A 85 -7.92 8.08 9.49
N LEU A 86 -6.66 8.43 9.67
CA LEU A 86 -5.98 8.29 10.94
C LEU A 86 -6.42 9.41 11.91
N SER A 87 -7.05 9.04 13.02
CA SER A 87 -7.33 9.99 14.11
C SER A 87 -6.01 10.41 14.79
N ASN A 88 -5.90 11.66 15.25
CA ASN A 88 -4.68 12.28 15.80
C ASN A 88 -4.05 11.57 17.03
N ASN A 89 -4.56 10.44 17.48
CA ASN A 89 -4.02 9.65 18.59
C ASN A 89 -3.08 8.54 18.10
N VAL A 90 -1.89 8.91 17.66
CA VAL A 90 -0.94 8.04 16.92
C VAL A 90 0.05 7.31 17.86
N LYS A 91 -0.40 6.68 18.92
CA LYS A 91 0.48 5.81 19.74
C LYS A 91 0.64 4.37 19.19
N VAL A 92 0.36 4.17 17.90
CA VAL A 92 0.25 2.85 17.26
C VAL A 92 1.60 2.21 16.93
N PHE A 93 2.69 2.98 16.98
CA PHE A 93 3.95 2.58 16.35
C PHE A 93 4.97 1.90 17.27
N ASN A 94 4.58 1.47 18.47
CA ASN A 94 5.56 0.97 19.45
C ASN A 94 6.01 -0.49 19.24
N GLU A 95 5.29 -1.32 18.46
CA GLU A 95 5.57 -2.75 18.29
C GLU A 95 5.81 -3.17 16.85
N ILE A 96 6.49 -2.34 16.07
CA ILE A 96 6.67 -2.51 14.63
C ILE A 96 7.42 -3.80 14.29
N ASP A 97 8.37 -4.20 15.12
CA ASP A 97 9.20 -5.40 14.90
C ASP A 97 8.39 -6.70 14.88
N SER A 98 7.14 -6.66 15.33
CA SER A 98 6.24 -7.81 15.30
C SER A 98 5.54 -8.01 13.95
N PHE A 99 5.60 -7.03 13.02
CA PHE A 99 4.93 -7.09 11.73
C PHE A 99 5.90 -7.52 10.62
N SER A 100 5.43 -8.41 9.75
CA SER A 100 6.18 -8.82 8.56
C SER A 100 5.99 -7.85 7.40
N VAL A 101 4.79 -7.26 7.28
CA VAL A 101 4.45 -6.28 6.25
C VAL A 101 3.67 -5.14 6.87
N ILE A 102 4.03 -3.91 6.51
CA ILE A 102 3.29 -2.70 6.84
C ILE A 102 2.94 -1.99 5.54
N CYS A 103 1.66 -1.76 5.32
CA CYS A 103 1.13 -0.95 4.22
C CYS A 103 0.68 0.40 4.76
N ILE A 104 1.18 1.49 4.16
CA ILE A 104 0.81 2.86 4.51
C ILE A 104 0.15 3.50 3.30
N ASP A 105 -1.14 3.80 3.41
CA ASP A 105 -1.90 4.42 2.33
C ASP A 105 -2.03 5.93 2.56
N ASN A 106 -2.10 6.69 1.46
CA ASN A 106 -2.34 8.13 1.44
C ASN A 106 -1.33 8.96 2.24
N ILE A 107 -0.02 8.64 2.15
CA ILE A 107 1.01 9.33 2.95
C ILE A 107 1.04 10.85 2.72
N HIS A 108 0.58 11.34 1.57
CA HIS A 108 0.47 12.76 1.23
C HIS A 108 -0.54 13.53 2.11
N CYS A 109 -1.40 12.82 2.84
CA CYS A 109 -2.36 13.40 3.80
C CYS A 109 -1.76 13.57 5.21
N SER A 110 -0.48 13.24 5.43
CA SER A 110 0.16 13.35 6.74
C SER A 110 0.32 14.81 7.18
N ASN A 111 0.21 15.01 8.49
CA ASN A 111 0.56 16.26 9.16
C ASN A 111 1.90 16.09 9.90
N LYS A 112 2.44 17.18 10.45
CA LYS A 112 3.76 17.18 11.10
C LYS A 112 3.89 16.18 12.25
N ASP A 113 2.84 15.99 13.05
CA ASP A 113 2.87 15.06 14.18
C ASP A 113 2.91 13.60 13.69
N ILE A 114 2.12 13.31 12.66
CA ILE A 114 2.11 11.99 11.99
C ILE A 114 3.44 11.73 11.28
N GLU A 115 4.04 12.73 10.65
CA GLU A 115 5.31 12.59 9.94
C GLU A 115 6.47 12.16 10.85
N VAL A 116 6.49 12.64 12.09
CA VAL A 116 7.50 12.22 13.10
C VAL A 116 7.33 10.74 13.43
N GLU A 117 6.11 10.29 13.64
CA GLU A 117 5.83 8.89 13.94
C GLU A 117 6.11 7.99 12.73
N LEU A 118 5.75 8.45 11.52
CA LEU A 118 6.07 7.75 10.27
C LEU A 118 7.58 7.62 10.06
N PHE A 119 8.35 8.66 10.38
CA PHE A 119 9.81 8.61 10.28
C PHE A 119 10.38 7.54 11.21
N ASN A 120 9.91 7.48 12.46
CA ASN A 120 10.32 6.46 13.42
C ASN A 120 9.97 5.05 12.92
N LEU A 121 8.76 4.88 12.39
CA LEU A 121 8.28 3.63 11.79
C LEU A 121 9.16 3.19 10.62
N VAL A 122 9.38 4.09 9.67
CA VAL A 122 10.18 3.80 8.46
C VAL A 122 11.61 3.43 8.84
N ASN A 123 12.25 4.18 9.74
CA ASN A 123 13.61 3.85 10.22
C ASN A 123 13.68 2.47 10.86
N LYS A 124 12.72 2.14 11.72
CA LYS A 124 12.64 0.82 12.35
C LYS A 124 12.48 -0.30 11.32
N ALA A 125 11.58 -0.10 10.35
CA ALA A 125 11.38 -1.08 9.29
C ALA A 125 12.64 -1.28 8.42
N PHE A 126 13.41 -0.22 8.15
CA PHE A 126 14.68 -0.33 7.41
C PHE A 126 15.76 -1.11 8.17
N THR A 127 15.70 -1.16 9.50
CA THR A 127 16.65 -1.90 10.35
C THR A 127 16.16 -3.29 10.76
N SER A 128 14.89 -3.59 10.51
CA SER A 128 14.24 -4.87 10.78
C SER A 128 14.03 -5.68 9.50
N LYS A 129 13.36 -6.82 9.62
CA LYS A 129 12.91 -7.61 8.45
C LYS A 129 11.50 -7.22 7.97
N THR A 130 10.94 -6.13 8.49
CA THR A 130 9.62 -5.65 8.14
C THR A 130 9.63 -5.01 6.76
N LYS A 131 8.74 -5.43 5.90
CA LYS A 131 8.57 -4.85 4.55
C LYS A 131 7.60 -3.69 4.58
N LEU A 132 7.93 -2.63 3.83
CA LEU A 132 7.08 -1.45 3.67
C LEU A 132 6.54 -1.35 2.26
N LEU A 133 5.23 -1.10 2.15
CA LEU A 133 4.57 -0.72 0.91
C LEU A 133 3.78 0.57 1.19
N ILE A 134 4.20 1.67 0.58
CA ILE A 134 3.65 3.01 0.82
C ILE A 134 2.96 3.51 -0.43
N SER A 135 1.79 4.15 -0.29
CA SER A 135 1.10 4.78 -1.41
C SER A 135 0.90 6.28 -1.24
N SER A 136 0.78 6.98 -2.38
CA SER A 136 0.48 8.41 -2.46
C SER A 136 -0.30 8.74 -3.73
N GLN A 137 -1.14 9.79 -3.69
CA GLN A 137 -1.64 10.42 -4.92
C GLN A 137 -0.56 11.24 -5.62
N LEU A 138 0.37 11.81 -4.84
CA LEU A 138 1.41 12.67 -5.34
C LEU A 138 2.66 11.84 -5.69
N HIS A 139 3.29 12.18 -6.79
CA HIS A 139 4.60 11.64 -7.13
C HIS A 139 5.64 12.01 -6.05
N ILE A 140 6.67 11.18 -5.88
CA ILE A 140 7.71 11.37 -4.84
C ILE A 140 8.36 12.75 -4.86
N THR A 141 8.46 13.39 -6.04
CA THR A 141 9.02 14.74 -6.20
C THR A 141 8.08 15.86 -5.78
N GLN A 142 6.78 15.56 -5.63
CA GLN A 142 5.72 16.51 -5.26
C GLN A 142 5.33 16.40 -3.78
N LEU A 143 5.84 15.38 -3.08
CA LEU A 143 5.56 15.20 -1.66
C LEU A 143 6.18 16.31 -0.83
N ASN A 144 5.36 16.94 -0.02
CA ASN A 144 5.78 17.97 0.94
C ASN A 144 5.85 17.37 2.36
N LEU A 145 6.76 16.44 2.56
CA LEU A 145 7.07 15.83 3.85
C LEU A 145 8.34 16.47 4.44
N PHE A 146 8.54 16.35 5.77
CA PHE A 146 9.78 16.84 6.32
C PHE A 146 11.01 16.09 5.75
N PRO A 147 12.16 16.76 5.61
CA PRO A 147 13.27 16.29 4.77
C PRO A 147 13.78 14.88 5.10
N ASP A 148 13.85 14.52 6.39
CA ASP A 148 14.40 13.23 6.80
C ASP A 148 13.47 12.07 6.42
N LEU A 149 12.14 12.23 6.58
CA LEU A 149 11.16 11.24 6.15
C LEU A 149 11.18 11.08 4.62
N LEU A 150 11.18 12.20 3.89
CA LEU A 150 11.26 12.19 2.43
C LEU A 150 12.54 11.50 1.94
N SER A 151 13.67 11.76 2.60
CA SER A 151 14.95 11.10 2.29
C SER A 151 14.87 9.58 2.45
N ARG A 152 14.18 9.09 3.49
CA ARG A 152 13.97 7.65 3.69
C ARG A 152 13.07 7.04 2.62
N ILE A 153 11.97 7.71 2.28
CA ILE A 153 11.07 7.21 1.23
C ILE A 153 11.78 7.16 -0.12
N LYS A 154 12.64 8.12 -0.44
CA LYS A 154 13.45 8.14 -1.67
C LYS A 154 14.46 6.98 -1.78
N GLN A 155 14.76 6.27 -0.69
CA GLN A 155 15.60 5.06 -0.71
C GLN A 155 14.80 3.81 -1.09
N MET A 156 13.48 3.90 -1.17
CA MET A 156 12.61 2.81 -1.61
C MET A 156 12.59 2.73 -3.15
N SER A 157 12.19 1.60 -3.69
CA SER A 157 11.87 1.49 -5.11
C SER A 157 10.56 2.22 -5.39
N CYS A 158 10.63 3.29 -6.20
CA CYS A 158 9.51 4.19 -6.45
C CYS A 158 8.90 3.92 -7.82
N PHE A 159 7.59 3.69 -7.87
CA PHE A 159 6.83 3.46 -9.10
C PHE A 159 5.61 4.37 -9.16
N SER A 160 5.24 4.75 -10.38
CA SER A 160 3.97 5.42 -10.63
C SER A 160 3.03 4.47 -11.36
N ILE A 161 1.75 4.46 -10.98
CA ILE A 161 0.72 3.78 -11.75
C ILE A 161 0.32 4.70 -12.88
N GLU A 162 0.56 4.25 -14.11
CA GLU A 162 0.16 4.96 -15.31
C GLU A 162 -1.31 4.64 -15.65
N GLN A 163 -2.01 5.66 -16.15
CA GLN A 163 -3.37 5.49 -16.63
C GLN A 163 -3.42 4.54 -17.83
N ILE A 164 -4.52 3.83 -17.93
CA ILE A 164 -4.84 3.01 -19.09
C ILE A 164 -5.04 3.94 -20.28
N SER A 165 -4.41 3.61 -21.40
CA SER A 165 -4.56 4.36 -22.64
C SER A 165 -5.81 3.91 -23.41
N ASP A 166 -6.34 4.77 -24.28
CA ASP A 166 -7.57 4.49 -25.03
C ASP A 166 -7.46 3.22 -25.90
N ASP A 167 -6.27 2.90 -26.37
CA ASP A 167 -5.99 1.69 -27.16
C ASP A 167 -6.01 0.39 -26.33
N GLU A 168 -5.97 0.48 -24.99
CA GLU A 168 -6.04 -0.66 -24.07
C GLU A 168 -7.45 -0.90 -23.50
N VAL A 169 -8.43 -0.06 -23.85
CA VAL A 169 -9.80 -0.16 -23.29
C VAL A 169 -10.45 -1.51 -23.61
N ASP A 170 -10.30 -2.01 -24.82
CA ASP A 170 -10.82 -3.33 -25.21
C ASP A 170 -10.21 -4.46 -24.37
N ASP A 171 -8.90 -4.40 -24.12
CA ASP A 171 -8.19 -5.40 -23.31
C ASP A 171 -8.69 -5.37 -21.85
N VAL A 172 -8.98 -4.17 -21.32
CA VAL A 172 -9.56 -4.00 -19.97
C VAL A 172 -10.96 -4.62 -19.90
N ILE A 173 -11.81 -4.39 -20.91
CA ILE A 173 -13.15 -4.95 -20.96
C ILE A 173 -13.09 -6.47 -21.00
N ASP A 174 -12.23 -7.03 -21.84
CA ASP A 174 -12.06 -8.48 -21.96
C ASP A 174 -11.51 -9.08 -20.64
N PHE A 175 -10.58 -8.38 -19.98
CA PHE A 175 -10.10 -8.77 -18.66
C PHE A 175 -11.24 -8.75 -17.62
N MET A 176 -12.04 -7.69 -17.57
CA MET A 176 -13.15 -7.57 -16.62
C MET A 176 -14.22 -8.63 -16.88
N ASN A 177 -14.58 -8.88 -18.13
CA ASN A 177 -15.52 -9.93 -18.51
C ASN A 177 -15.04 -11.30 -18.05
N THR A 178 -13.75 -11.59 -18.25
CA THR A 178 -13.17 -12.89 -17.91
C THR A 178 -13.04 -13.08 -16.40
N LYS A 179 -12.55 -12.06 -15.69
CA LYS A 179 -12.20 -12.17 -14.26
C LYS A 179 -13.40 -11.93 -13.35
N LEU A 180 -14.25 -10.96 -13.69
CA LEU A 180 -15.39 -10.56 -12.87
C LEU A 180 -16.69 -11.20 -13.32
N LYS A 181 -16.67 -12.00 -14.40
CA LYS A 181 -17.85 -12.60 -15.04
C LYS A 181 -18.92 -11.55 -15.38
N LEU A 182 -18.47 -10.35 -15.73
CA LEU A 182 -19.33 -9.28 -16.20
C LEU A 182 -19.43 -9.39 -17.72
N PHE A 183 -20.63 -9.29 -18.25
CA PHE A 183 -20.87 -9.34 -19.69
C PHE A 183 -21.14 -7.92 -20.19
N PHE A 184 -20.08 -7.17 -20.46
CA PHE A 184 -20.21 -5.89 -21.19
C PHE A 184 -20.18 -6.17 -22.70
N SER A 185 -21.18 -5.72 -23.41
CA SER A 185 -21.11 -5.73 -24.89
C SER A 185 -20.29 -4.54 -25.36
N LYS A 186 -19.45 -4.74 -26.38
CA LYS A 186 -18.64 -3.67 -27.00
C LYS A 186 -19.48 -2.57 -27.67
N GLU A 187 -20.80 -2.74 -27.75
CA GLU A 187 -21.75 -1.80 -28.38
C GLU A 187 -22.20 -0.68 -27.39
N LEU A 188 -21.77 -0.71 -26.13
CA LEU A 188 -22.21 0.22 -25.09
C LEU A 188 -21.16 1.29 -24.75
N ILE A 189 -20.09 1.37 -25.52
CA ILE A 189 -19.00 2.33 -25.40
C ILE A 189 -18.85 3.10 -26.70
#